data_6a01ff357fd1b8dedbd171620373dc6f
#
_entry.id   6a01ff357fd1b8dedbd171620373dc6f
#
_cell.length_a   1.000
_cell.length_b   1.000
_cell.length_c   1.000
_cell.angle_alpha   90.00
_cell.angle_beta   90.00
_cell.angle_gamma   90.00
#
_symmetry.space_group_name_H-M   'P 1'
#
loop_
_entity.id
_entity.type
_entity.pdbx_description
1 polymer ?
#
loop_
_entity_poly.entity_id
_entity_poly.type
_entity_poly.pdbx_seq_one_letter_code
_entity_poly.pdbx_strand_id
1 'polypeptide(L)'
;FLDHRIFLQLGWSPVGDDFARLPAFCNFQNGIICGHANAMTTNSGAHNFPTAQWGGHVKWHVTPDFYATVGAYLDNPNGGNRDQGWNLSLKHRGVFVPVEVGWATGGGSGQLPGNLKLGAYYNTSGTPDVSSDVNGQPAGLTGAAFEHHDGRSGGYFIADKMVYREGPDTNRGLTLGAMAGVGDEATARFRYFWVVGGHYQGTF
;
A
#
# COMPACT_ATOMS: atom_id res chain seq x y z
N PHE A 1 -13.95 -9.82 18.18
CA PHE A 1 -13.80 -9.32 19.54
C PHE A 1 -14.50 -7.97 19.68
N LEU A 2 -15.03 -7.60 20.88
CA LEU A 2 -15.63 -6.30 21.17
C LEU A 2 -16.69 -5.87 20.15
N ASP A 3 -17.80 -6.61 20.04
CA ASP A 3 -18.92 -6.33 19.13
C ASP A 3 -18.49 -6.17 17.66
N HIS A 4 -17.57 -7.03 17.19
CA HIS A 4 -17.00 -7.02 15.84
C HIS A 4 -16.19 -5.77 15.47
N ARG A 5 -15.78 -4.96 16.45
CA ARG A 5 -14.96 -3.76 16.19
C ARG A 5 -13.48 -4.05 15.98
N ILE A 6 -12.97 -5.16 16.49
CA ILE A 6 -11.57 -5.55 16.33
C ILE A 6 -11.49 -6.79 15.45
N PHE A 7 -10.71 -6.66 14.37
CA PHE A 7 -10.34 -7.74 13.48
C PHE A 7 -8.84 -8.01 13.61
N LEU A 8 -8.47 -9.28 13.78
CA LEU A 8 -7.10 -9.78 13.82
C LEU A 8 -6.91 -10.78 12.67
N GLN A 9 -5.89 -10.56 11.86
CA GLN A 9 -5.44 -11.50 10.85
C GLN A 9 -3.97 -11.86 11.11
N LEU A 10 -3.66 -13.16 11.07
CA LEU A 10 -2.30 -13.70 11.17
C LEU A 10 -2.13 -14.76 10.09
N GLY A 11 -1.00 -14.77 9.40
CA GLY A 11 -0.72 -15.80 8.42
C GLY A 11 0.23 -15.37 7.32
N TRP A 12 0.17 -16.09 6.22
CA TRP A 12 0.89 -15.82 4.98
C TRP A 12 -0.03 -15.03 4.05
N SER A 13 0.20 -13.74 3.92
CA SER A 13 -0.67 -12.86 3.13
C SER A 13 0.10 -11.78 2.36
N PRO A 14 -0.44 -11.29 1.23
CA PRO A 14 0.08 -10.12 0.56
C PRO A 14 -0.35 -8.85 1.31
N VAL A 15 0.57 -7.94 1.56
CA VAL A 15 0.31 -6.70 2.33
C VAL A 15 -0.68 -5.77 1.63
N GLY A 16 -0.65 -5.74 0.29
CA GLY A 16 -1.51 -4.84 -0.49
C GLY A 16 -3.01 -5.16 -0.43
N ASP A 17 -3.39 -6.33 0.09
CA ASP A 17 -4.80 -6.66 0.32
C ASP A 17 -5.35 -5.95 1.57
N ASP A 18 -4.47 -5.65 2.52
CA ASP A 18 -4.83 -5.12 3.83
C ASP A 18 -4.54 -3.62 3.97
N PHE A 19 -3.49 -3.13 3.28
CA PHE A 19 -3.00 -1.75 3.36
C PHE A 19 -2.94 -1.09 1.98
N ALA A 20 -3.14 0.23 1.95
CA ALA A 20 -3.08 1.05 0.74
C ALA A 20 -4.03 0.61 -0.39
N ARG A 21 -5.08 -0.10 -0.07
CA ARG A 21 -5.98 -0.71 -1.06
C ARG A 21 -6.91 0.32 -1.69
N LEU A 22 -6.94 0.35 -3.04
CA LEU A 22 -7.88 1.15 -3.83
C LEU A 22 -8.35 0.37 -5.07
N PRO A 23 -9.38 -0.49 -4.94
CA PRO A 23 -9.88 -1.31 -6.05
C PRO A 23 -10.38 -0.52 -7.26
N ALA A 24 -10.84 0.72 -7.07
CA ALA A 24 -11.33 1.58 -8.15
C ALA A 24 -10.32 1.76 -9.30
N PHE A 25 -9.02 1.79 -8.99
CA PHE A 25 -7.98 1.92 -10.00
C PHE A 25 -7.69 0.63 -10.79
N CYS A 26 -8.28 -0.50 -10.42
CA CYS A 26 -8.24 -1.72 -11.22
C CYS A 26 -9.13 -1.67 -12.48
N ASN A 27 -9.96 -0.65 -12.62
CA ASN A 27 -10.72 -0.39 -13.85
C ASN A 27 -9.87 0.24 -14.98
N PHE A 28 -8.62 0.61 -14.69
CA PHE A 28 -7.69 1.16 -15.68
C PHE A 28 -6.80 0.06 -16.26
N GLN A 29 -6.33 0.24 -17.49
CA GLN A 29 -5.45 -0.72 -18.17
C GLN A 29 -4.05 -0.81 -17.52
N ASN A 30 -3.64 0.20 -16.78
CA ASN A 30 -2.33 0.23 -16.14
C ASN A 30 -2.35 -0.58 -14.83
N GLY A 31 -1.83 -1.80 -14.88
CA GLY A 31 -1.75 -2.70 -13.72
C GLY A 31 -0.87 -2.18 -12.56
N ILE A 32 -0.02 -1.17 -12.79
CA ILE A 32 0.82 -0.57 -11.74
C ILE A 32 -0.02 0.15 -10.67
N ILE A 33 -1.19 0.66 -11.05
CA ILE A 33 -2.07 1.38 -10.14
C ILE A 33 -3.25 0.54 -9.64
N CYS A 34 -3.35 -0.72 -10.10
CA CYS A 34 -4.43 -1.59 -9.68
C CYS A 34 -4.28 -2.01 -8.22
N GLY A 35 -5.30 -1.72 -7.43
CA GLY A 35 -5.52 -2.29 -6.12
C GLY A 35 -4.80 -1.62 -4.96
N HIS A 36 -3.66 -0.95 -5.17
CA HIS A 36 -2.86 -0.35 -4.09
C HIS A 36 -1.87 0.69 -4.61
N ALA A 37 -1.34 1.52 -3.69
CA ALA A 37 -0.28 2.47 -3.99
C ALA A 37 1.04 1.73 -4.27
N ASN A 38 1.40 1.56 -5.53
CA ASN A 38 2.58 0.78 -5.93
C ASN A 38 3.90 1.33 -5.39
N ALA A 39 3.98 2.64 -5.15
CA ALA A 39 5.14 3.24 -4.51
C ALA A 39 5.42 2.65 -3.12
N MET A 40 4.38 2.30 -2.35
CA MET A 40 4.55 1.64 -1.06
C MET A 40 5.28 0.30 -1.22
N THR A 41 4.78 -0.59 -2.07
CA THR A 41 5.38 -1.93 -2.23
C THR A 41 6.77 -1.87 -2.85
N THR A 42 6.99 -1.00 -3.84
CA THR A 42 8.29 -0.86 -4.51
C THR A 42 9.37 -0.27 -3.59
N ASN A 43 9.01 0.74 -2.81
CA ASN A 43 9.97 1.42 -1.92
C ASN A 43 10.20 0.66 -0.61
N SER A 44 9.16 0.03 -0.07
CA SER A 44 9.22 -0.59 1.26
C SER A 44 9.85 -1.99 1.28
N GLY A 45 9.94 -2.67 0.12
CA GLY A 45 10.28 -4.09 0.07
C GLY A 45 9.19 -5.02 0.59
N ALA A 46 8.00 -4.50 0.84
CA ALA A 46 6.84 -5.33 1.15
C ALA A 46 6.40 -6.13 -0.08
N HIS A 47 5.97 -7.35 0.16
CA HIS A 47 5.50 -8.22 -0.91
C HIS A 47 4.00 -8.10 -1.11
N ASN A 48 3.60 -8.07 -2.39
CA ASN A 48 2.21 -8.03 -2.79
C ASN A 48 1.94 -9.12 -3.83
N PHE A 49 0.66 -9.43 -4.06
CA PHE A 49 0.26 -10.43 -5.04
C PHE A 49 1.09 -10.35 -6.35
N PRO A 50 1.59 -11.48 -6.88
CA PRO A 50 1.35 -12.89 -6.50
C PRO A 50 2.25 -13.40 -5.35
N THR A 51 3.02 -12.58 -4.71
CA THR A 51 3.86 -12.94 -3.58
C THR A 51 3.22 -12.53 -2.26
N ALA A 52 3.59 -13.22 -1.19
CA ALA A 52 3.09 -12.98 0.16
C ALA A 52 4.22 -13.14 1.18
N GLN A 53 3.96 -12.78 2.41
CA GLN A 53 4.90 -12.87 3.52
C GLN A 53 4.20 -13.22 4.83
N TRP A 54 4.92 -13.80 5.78
CA TRP A 54 4.41 -14.06 7.11
C TRP A 54 4.22 -12.75 7.87
N GLY A 55 3.11 -12.62 8.53
CA GLY A 55 2.81 -11.47 9.36
C GLY A 55 1.35 -11.43 9.77
N GLY A 56 0.90 -10.24 10.08
CA GLY A 56 -0.50 -10.01 10.40
C GLY A 56 -0.76 -8.56 10.73
N HIS A 57 -2.04 -8.26 10.97
CA HIS A 57 -2.48 -6.93 11.34
C HIS A 57 -3.64 -6.98 12.32
N VAL A 58 -3.78 -5.89 13.03
CA VAL A 58 -4.97 -5.58 13.84
C VAL A 58 -5.65 -4.37 13.23
N LYS A 59 -6.94 -4.51 12.92
CA LYS A 59 -7.80 -3.42 12.48
C LYS A 59 -8.86 -3.15 13.53
N TRP A 60 -8.98 -1.90 13.92
CA TRP A 60 -9.98 -1.43 14.87
C TRP A 60 -10.94 -0.45 14.20
N HIS A 61 -12.21 -0.81 14.14
CA HIS A 61 -13.29 0.08 13.74
C HIS A 61 -13.71 0.95 14.94
N VAL A 62 -13.17 2.17 14.98
CA VAL A 62 -13.46 3.16 16.03
C VAL A 62 -14.92 3.58 15.95
N THR A 63 -15.41 3.80 14.73
CA THR A 63 -16.81 4.02 14.36
C THR A 63 -17.16 3.12 13.16
N PRO A 64 -18.43 3.02 12.74
CA PRO A 64 -18.80 2.30 11.51
C PRO A 64 -18.05 2.79 10.26
N ASP A 65 -17.70 4.09 10.22
CA ASP A 65 -17.10 4.72 9.06
C ASP A 65 -15.59 4.93 9.19
N PHE A 66 -15.03 4.84 10.41
CA PHE A 66 -13.61 5.13 10.66
C PHE A 66 -12.88 3.93 11.29
N TYR A 67 -11.72 3.61 10.74
CA TYR A 67 -10.85 2.56 11.28
C TYR A 67 -9.39 3.03 11.39
N ALA A 68 -8.67 2.36 12.28
CA ALA A 68 -7.22 2.37 12.35
C ALA A 68 -6.70 0.94 12.23
N THR A 69 -5.58 0.76 11.56
CA THR A 69 -4.95 -0.56 11.41
C THR A 69 -3.44 -0.43 11.54
N VAL A 70 -2.83 -1.44 12.12
CA VAL A 70 -1.38 -1.61 12.22
C VAL A 70 -1.03 -3.05 11.93
N GLY A 71 0.05 -3.26 11.18
CA GLY A 71 0.56 -4.59 10.84
C GLY A 71 2.04 -4.76 11.14
N ALA A 72 2.47 -6.01 11.15
CA ALA A 72 3.87 -6.39 11.19
C ALA A 72 4.07 -7.62 10.29
N TYR A 73 4.99 -7.53 9.35
CA TYR A 73 5.22 -8.56 8.34
C TYR A 73 6.71 -8.81 8.16
N LEU A 74 7.10 -10.09 8.07
CA LEU A 74 8.50 -10.46 7.86
C LEU A 74 8.94 -10.13 6.43
N ASP A 75 9.96 -9.30 6.27
CA ASP A 75 10.56 -9.01 4.96
C ASP A 75 11.41 -10.22 4.53
N ASN A 76 10.84 -11.08 3.69
CA ASN A 76 11.52 -12.28 3.20
C ASN A 76 12.43 -11.93 2.02
N PRO A 77 13.75 -12.16 2.11
CA PRO A 77 14.70 -11.84 1.02
C PRO A 77 14.44 -12.62 -0.27
N ASN A 78 13.74 -13.74 -0.17
CA ASN A 78 13.41 -14.61 -1.31
C ASN A 78 11.99 -14.38 -1.85
N GLY A 79 11.28 -13.39 -1.33
CA GLY A 79 9.96 -13.05 -1.83
C GLY A 79 10.00 -12.69 -3.31
N GLY A 80 9.15 -13.30 -4.12
CA GLY A 80 9.12 -13.11 -5.57
C GLY A 80 10.12 -13.94 -6.37
N ASN A 81 10.96 -14.74 -5.75
CA ASN A 81 11.81 -15.69 -6.45
C ASN A 81 10.97 -16.85 -6.99
N ARG A 82 10.98 -17.06 -8.33
CA ARG A 82 10.21 -18.11 -9.01
C ARG A 82 10.53 -19.51 -8.51
N ASP A 83 11.80 -19.75 -8.17
CA ASP A 83 12.29 -21.08 -7.77
C ASP A 83 11.86 -21.43 -6.33
N GLN A 84 11.21 -20.49 -5.64
CA GLN A 84 10.83 -20.62 -4.24
C GLN A 84 9.34 -20.30 -3.97
N GLY A 85 8.48 -20.57 -4.94
CA GLY A 85 7.04 -20.22 -4.90
C GLY A 85 6.28 -20.70 -3.66
N TRP A 86 6.73 -21.80 -3.02
CA TRP A 86 6.16 -22.34 -1.78
C TRP A 86 7.13 -22.21 -0.58
N ASN A 87 8.02 -21.23 -0.61
CA ASN A 87 8.94 -21.03 0.49
C ASN A 87 8.23 -20.35 1.68
N LEU A 88 7.69 -21.14 2.56
CA LEU A 88 7.06 -20.71 3.81
C LEU A 88 8.09 -20.47 4.95
N SER A 89 9.36 -20.26 4.61
CA SER A 89 10.42 -19.99 5.58
C SER A 89 10.14 -18.72 6.38
N LEU A 90 10.43 -18.76 7.68
CA LEU A 90 10.45 -17.59 8.56
C LEU A 90 11.75 -16.78 8.44
N LYS A 91 12.67 -17.14 7.52
CA LYS A 91 13.87 -16.32 7.27
C LYS A 91 13.46 -14.94 6.80
N HIS A 92 14.00 -13.94 7.43
CA HIS A 92 13.73 -12.54 7.14
C HIS A 92 15.00 -11.70 7.30
N ARG A 93 15.03 -10.56 6.63
CA ARG A 93 16.09 -9.54 6.74
C ARG A 93 15.64 -8.32 7.54
N GLY A 94 14.37 -8.24 7.86
CA GLY A 94 13.75 -7.16 8.62
C GLY A 94 12.26 -7.39 8.80
N VAL A 95 11.61 -6.39 9.38
CA VAL A 95 10.16 -6.37 9.62
C VAL A 95 9.58 -5.12 8.96
N PHE A 96 8.57 -5.32 8.14
CA PHE A 96 7.76 -4.26 7.57
C PHE A 96 6.59 -3.95 8.51
N VAL A 97 6.48 -2.69 8.92
CA VAL A 97 5.45 -2.21 9.86
C VAL A 97 4.63 -1.11 9.19
N PRO A 98 3.48 -1.42 8.59
CA PRO A 98 2.54 -0.43 8.07
C PRO A 98 1.56 0.01 9.15
N VAL A 99 1.14 1.28 9.07
CA VAL A 99 0.01 1.85 9.81
C VAL A 99 -0.91 2.57 8.84
N GLU A 100 -2.22 2.48 9.03
CA GLU A 100 -3.20 3.17 8.19
C GLU A 100 -4.41 3.59 9.02
N VAL A 101 -4.92 4.77 8.75
CA VAL A 101 -6.26 5.19 9.15
C VAL A 101 -7.12 5.37 7.91
N GLY A 102 -8.37 5.00 7.99
CA GLY A 102 -9.29 5.10 6.87
C GLY A 102 -10.67 5.54 7.30
N TRP A 103 -11.30 6.32 6.41
CA TRP A 103 -12.66 6.78 6.56
C TRP A 103 -13.47 6.40 5.32
N ALA A 104 -14.50 5.58 5.51
CA ALA A 104 -15.48 5.22 4.49
C ALA A 104 -16.74 6.08 4.65
N THR A 105 -17.23 6.63 3.58
CA THR A 105 -18.47 7.43 3.56
C THR A 105 -19.52 6.76 2.68
N GLY A 106 -20.78 7.12 2.86
CA GLY A 106 -21.85 6.63 1.98
C GLY A 106 -22.56 5.37 2.45
N GLY A 107 -22.42 5.01 3.73
CA GLY A 107 -23.21 3.93 4.33
C GLY A 107 -24.67 4.29 4.58
N GLY A 108 -25.04 5.57 4.49
CA GLY A 108 -26.41 6.06 4.67
C GLY A 108 -27.20 6.15 3.37
N SER A 109 -28.53 6.04 3.48
CA SER A 109 -29.44 6.21 2.35
C SER A 109 -29.25 7.58 1.67
N GLY A 110 -29.06 7.57 0.36
CA GLY A 110 -28.88 8.79 -0.45
C GLY A 110 -27.47 9.37 -0.44
N GLN A 111 -26.55 8.88 0.38
CA GLN A 111 -25.16 9.35 0.39
C GLN A 111 -24.36 8.67 -0.74
N LEU A 112 -23.43 9.44 -1.31
CA LEU A 112 -22.49 8.91 -2.31
C LEU A 112 -21.30 8.24 -1.62
N PRO A 113 -20.96 6.99 -1.97
CA PRO A 113 -19.84 6.28 -1.36
C PRO A 113 -18.49 6.93 -1.67
N GLY A 114 -17.57 6.76 -0.75
CA GLY A 114 -16.19 7.20 -0.92
C GLY A 114 -15.30 6.71 0.20
N ASN A 115 -14.00 6.74 -0.02
CA ASN A 115 -12.99 6.35 0.93
C ASN A 115 -11.90 7.40 0.99
N LEU A 116 -11.35 7.58 2.18
CA LEU A 116 -10.18 8.39 2.44
C LEU A 116 -9.24 7.58 3.32
N LYS A 117 -7.98 7.44 2.92
CA LYS A 117 -6.97 6.69 3.67
C LYS A 117 -5.68 7.47 3.75
N LEU A 118 -5.06 7.42 4.91
CA LEU A 118 -3.73 7.94 5.16
C LEU A 118 -2.93 6.86 5.85
N GLY A 119 -1.76 6.56 5.31
CA GLY A 119 -0.89 5.53 5.87
C GLY A 119 0.57 5.93 5.82
N ALA A 120 1.34 5.25 6.66
CA ALA A 120 2.79 5.33 6.70
C ALA A 120 3.37 3.93 6.95
N TYR A 121 4.64 3.77 6.64
CA TYR A 121 5.33 2.51 6.88
C TYR A 121 6.78 2.72 7.26
N TYR A 122 7.31 1.75 7.98
CA TYR A 122 8.73 1.57 8.22
C TYR A 122 9.12 0.12 7.99
N ASN A 123 10.24 -0.12 7.32
CA ASN A 123 10.83 -1.46 7.18
C ASN A 123 12.24 -1.43 7.76
N THR A 124 12.50 -2.32 8.71
CA THR A 124 13.81 -2.43 9.38
C THR A 124 14.87 -3.14 8.54
N SER A 125 14.53 -3.63 7.35
CA SER A 125 15.52 -4.26 6.46
C SER A 125 16.45 -3.23 5.88
N GLY A 126 17.76 -3.52 5.95
CA GLY A 126 18.77 -2.69 5.32
C GLY A 126 18.64 -2.66 3.79
N THR A 127 19.00 -1.53 3.19
CA THR A 127 18.95 -1.31 1.75
C THR A 127 20.08 -0.38 1.29
N PRO A 128 20.64 -0.58 0.09
CA PRO A 128 21.56 0.38 -0.48
C PRO A 128 20.86 1.72 -0.79
N ASP A 129 21.63 2.82 -0.72
CA ASP A 129 21.22 4.11 -1.25
C ASP A 129 20.88 4.00 -2.74
N VAL A 130 19.96 4.82 -3.22
CA VAL A 130 19.53 4.80 -4.63
C VAL A 130 20.49 5.53 -5.57
N SER A 131 21.38 6.38 -5.04
CA SER A 131 22.24 7.26 -5.82
C SER A 131 23.65 7.44 -5.28
N SER A 132 23.82 7.46 -3.93
CA SER A 132 25.07 7.83 -3.27
C SER A 132 25.96 6.62 -2.98
N ASP A 133 27.26 6.79 -3.14
CA ASP A 133 28.27 5.83 -2.70
C ASP A 133 28.68 6.05 -1.24
N VAL A 134 29.51 5.17 -0.70
CA VAL A 134 30.04 5.22 0.68
C VAL A 134 30.81 6.50 1.00
N ASN A 135 31.14 7.34 0.02
CA ASN A 135 31.84 8.62 0.16
C ASN A 135 30.87 9.81 -0.06
N GLY A 136 29.55 9.56 -0.22
CA GLY A 136 28.56 10.58 -0.52
C GLY A 136 28.62 11.14 -1.94
N GLN A 137 29.28 10.44 -2.88
CA GLN A 137 29.39 10.82 -4.27
C GLN A 137 28.37 10.02 -5.13
N PRO A 138 27.98 10.51 -6.32
CA PRO A 138 27.10 9.75 -7.21
C PRO A 138 27.74 8.40 -7.61
N ALA A 139 27.23 7.30 -7.09
CA ALA A 139 27.77 5.95 -7.30
C ALA A 139 27.85 5.55 -8.77
N GLY A 140 26.91 6.03 -9.62
CA GLY A 140 26.93 5.81 -11.06
C GLY A 140 28.12 6.44 -11.79
N LEU A 141 28.80 7.43 -11.20
CA LEU A 141 30.00 8.07 -11.74
C LEU A 141 31.29 7.48 -11.18
N THR A 142 31.30 7.16 -9.89
CA THR A 142 32.50 6.66 -9.21
C THR A 142 32.73 5.18 -9.38
N GLY A 143 31.62 4.40 -9.57
CA GLY A 143 31.68 2.93 -9.55
C GLY A 143 31.96 2.34 -8.17
N ALA A 144 32.00 3.16 -7.10
CA ALA A 144 32.14 2.69 -5.73
C ALA A 144 30.86 2.03 -5.20
N ALA A 145 30.98 1.30 -4.10
CA ALA A 145 29.84 0.65 -3.46
C ALA A 145 28.84 1.71 -2.98
N PHE A 146 27.55 1.40 -3.11
CA PHE A 146 26.49 2.27 -2.59
C PHE A 146 26.58 2.36 -1.05
N GLU A 147 26.25 3.52 -0.52
CA GLU A 147 25.99 3.70 0.90
C GLU A 147 24.86 2.77 1.35
N HIS A 148 24.91 2.30 2.59
CA HIS A 148 23.92 1.37 3.12
C HIS A 148 23.15 2.00 4.27
N HIS A 149 21.82 1.88 4.24
CA HIS A 149 20.90 2.39 5.26
C HIS A 149 20.23 1.24 6.00
N ASP A 150 20.04 1.41 7.32
CA ASP A 150 19.50 0.36 8.21
C ASP A 150 17.95 0.27 8.20
N GLY A 151 17.31 0.95 7.28
CA GLY A 151 15.87 0.92 7.14
C GLY A 151 15.37 1.82 6.03
N ARG A 152 14.06 1.79 5.81
CA ARG A 152 13.38 2.62 4.81
C ARG A 152 11.98 2.96 5.25
N SER A 153 11.51 4.14 4.90
CA SER A 153 10.22 4.66 5.32
C SER A 153 9.48 5.35 4.18
N GLY A 154 8.21 5.58 4.41
CA GLY A 154 7.39 6.33 3.47
C GLY A 154 5.96 6.48 3.96
N GLY A 155 5.17 7.17 3.17
CA GLY A 155 3.76 7.39 3.45
C GLY A 155 2.94 7.40 2.18
N TYR A 156 1.62 7.30 2.34
CA TYR A 156 0.68 7.36 1.23
C TYR A 156 -0.64 7.98 1.64
N PHE A 157 -1.29 8.52 0.65
CA PHE A 157 -2.64 9.06 0.71
C PHE A 157 -3.46 8.42 -0.41
N ILE A 158 -4.70 8.05 -0.10
CA ILE A 158 -5.63 7.46 -1.06
C ILE A 158 -7.01 8.07 -0.82
N ALA A 159 -7.68 8.47 -1.89
CA ALA A 159 -9.05 8.93 -1.83
C ALA A 159 -9.82 8.46 -3.07
N ASP A 160 -11.05 8.06 -2.89
CA ASP A 160 -12.02 7.92 -3.96
C ASP A 160 -13.39 8.43 -3.52
N LYS A 161 -14.15 8.95 -4.46
CA LYS A 161 -15.50 9.46 -4.21
C LYS A 161 -16.37 9.30 -5.44
N MET A 162 -17.52 8.67 -5.27
CA MET A 162 -18.59 8.83 -6.24
C MET A 162 -19.11 10.27 -6.19
N VAL A 163 -19.05 10.96 -7.30
CA VAL A 163 -19.46 12.38 -7.41
C VAL A 163 -20.78 12.55 -8.16
N TYR A 164 -21.18 11.53 -8.89
CA TYR A 164 -22.46 11.48 -9.59
C TYR A 164 -23.02 10.06 -9.57
N ARG A 165 -24.33 9.93 -9.36
CA ARG A 165 -25.10 8.67 -9.40
C ARG A 165 -26.29 8.82 -10.34
N GLU A 166 -26.52 7.86 -11.21
CA GLU A 166 -27.63 7.89 -12.18
C GLU A 166 -29.03 7.73 -11.55
N GLY A 167 -29.09 7.14 -10.35
CA GLY A 167 -30.35 6.92 -9.65
C GLY A 167 -30.11 6.49 -8.20
N PRO A 168 -31.15 6.56 -7.35
CA PRO A 168 -30.99 6.34 -5.89
C PRO A 168 -30.48 4.94 -5.52
N ASP A 169 -30.89 3.91 -6.27
CA ASP A 169 -30.64 2.50 -5.94
C ASP A 169 -29.63 1.83 -6.91
N THR A 170 -28.80 2.61 -7.58
CA THR A 170 -27.80 2.09 -8.52
C THR A 170 -26.37 2.46 -8.11
N ASN A 171 -25.42 1.59 -8.46
CA ASN A 171 -23.99 1.89 -8.36
C ASN A 171 -23.44 2.52 -9.66
N ARG A 172 -24.33 2.91 -10.59
CA ARG A 172 -23.98 3.55 -11.86
C ARG A 172 -23.73 5.03 -11.63
N GLY A 173 -22.68 5.55 -12.22
CA GLY A 173 -22.29 6.95 -12.06
C GLY A 173 -20.81 7.18 -12.22
N LEU A 174 -20.36 8.38 -11.88
CA LEU A 174 -18.97 8.82 -11.95
C LEU A 174 -18.30 8.73 -10.59
N THR A 175 -17.19 8.00 -10.53
CA THR A 175 -16.30 7.96 -9.37
C THR A 175 -14.96 8.59 -9.76
N LEU A 176 -14.50 9.54 -8.96
CA LEU A 176 -13.15 10.11 -9.05
C LEU A 176 -12.27 9.49 -7.97
N GLY A 177 -10.98 9.35 -8.27
CA GLY A 177 -10.02 8.80 -7.33
C GLY A 177 -8.65 9.45 -7.49
N ALA A 178 -7.90 9.46 -6.39
CA ALA A 178 -6.53 9.91 -6.32
C ALA A 178 -5.73 9.05 -5.37
N MET A 179 -4.46 8.83 -5.67
CA MET A 179 -3.48 8.29 -4.74
C MET A 179 -2.17 9.05 -4.88
N ALA A 180 -1.47 9.20 -3.77
CA ALA A 180 -0.12 9.76 -3.73
C ALA A 180 0.73 8.98 -2.74
N GLY A 181 2.02 8.92 -2.99
CA GLY A 181 2.98 8.31 -2.09
C GLY A 181 4.28 9.11 -2.05
N VAL A 182 4.94 9.04 -0.90
CA VAL A 182 6.26 9.61 -0.66
C VAL A 182 7.14 8.55 -0.01
N GLY A 183 8.36 8.45 -0.45
CA GLY A 183 9.39 7.60 0.15
C GLY A 183 10.58 8.41 0.64
N ASP A 184 11.36 7.82 1.53
CA ASP A 184 12.62 8.35 1.99
C ASP A 184 13.54 8.65 0.81
N GLU A 185 14.25 9.78 0.86
CA GLU A 185 15.05 10.27 -0.27
C GLU A 185 16.21 9.34 -0.64
N ALA A 186 16.85 8.78 0.37
CA ALA A 186 18.04 7.95 0.19
C ALA A 186 17.70 6.53 -0.30
N THR A 187 16.52 6.01 0.06
CA THR A 187 16.19 4.60 -0.13
C THR A 187 15.05 4.33 -1.11
N ALA A 188 14.26 5.35 -1.45
CA ALA A 188 13.10 5.18 -2.31
C ALA A 188 13.44 5.28 -3.79
N ARG A 189 13.05 4.27 -4.57
CA ARG A 189 13.12 4.32 -6.05
C ARG A 189 12.17 5.36 -6.63
N PHE A 190 11.01 5.55 -5.98
CA PHE A 190 10.02 6.59 -6.30
C PHE A 190 9.86 7.48 -5.09
N ARG A 191 10.65 8.57 -5.02
CA ARG A 191 10.53 9.54 -3.94
C ARG A 191 9.12 10.12 -3.87
N TYR A 192 8.52 10.40 -5.02
CA TYR A 192 7.14 10.86 -5.16
C TYR A 192 6.41 10.03 -6.19
N PHE A 193 5.19 9.69 -5.88
CA PHE A 193 4.27 9.02 -6.77
C PHE A 193 2.87 9.62 -6.61
N TRP A 194 2.20 9.88 -7.69
CA TRP A 194 0.81 10.29 -7.64
C TRP A 194 0.06 9.86 -8.89
N VAL A 195 -1.24 9.64 -8.74
CA VAL A 195 -2.16 9.38 -9.84
C VAL A 195 -3.54 9.95 -9.49
N VAL A 196 -4.20 10.48 -10.48
CA VAL A 196 -5.59 10.94 -10.42
C VAL A 196 -6.32 10.31 -11.58
N GLY A 197 -7.54 9.87 -11.37
CA GLY A 197 -8.36 9.29 -12.40
C GLY A 197 -9.83 9.25 -12.03
N GLY A 198 -10.65 8.88 -12.99
CA GLY A 198 -12.06 8.67 -12.77
C GLY A 198 -12.58 7.60 -13.69
N HIS A 199 -13.62 6.90 -13.26
CA HIS A 199 -14.35 5.96 -14.09
C HIS A 199 -15.84 6.24 -14.01
N TYR A 200 -16.48 6.08 -15.13
CA TYR A 200 -17.93 6.15 -15.24
C TYR A 200 -18.47 4.73 -15.45
N GLN A 201 -19.30 4.30 -14.56
CA GLN A 201 -20.05 3.04 -14.69
C GLN A 201 -21.46 3.36 -15.11
N GLY A 202 -21.83 3.01 -16.34
CA GLY A 202 -23.15 3.27 -16.91
C GLY A 202 -23.50 2.25 -17.98
N THR A 203 -24.71 2.35 -18.53
CA THR A 203 -25.09 1.65 -19.77
C THR A 203 -25.01 2.60 -20.93
N PHE A 204 -24.26 2.20 -21.94
CA PHE A 204 -24.46 2.66 -23.30
C PHE A 204 -25.19 1.56 -24.06
#